data_4a8d903d6426e88fe4d412588955a8a3
#
_entry.id   4a8d903d6426e88fe4d412588955a8a3
#
_cell.length_a   1.000
_cell.length_b   1.000
_cell.length_c   1.000
_cell.angle_alpha   90.00
_cell.angle_beta   90.00
_cell.angle_gamma   90.00
#
_symmetry.space_group_name_H-M   'P 1'
#
loop_
_entity.id
_entity.type
_entity.pdbx_description
1 polymer ?
#
loop_
_entity_poly.entity_id
_entity_poly.type
_entity_poly.pdbx_seq_one_letter_code
_entity_poly.pdbx_strand_id
1 'polypeptide(L)'
;MNILNNLNKDLTSVLNKFNLSENIDLKISNIEEFDFQINNLVKHQQHININEIKKQFEEKLSNCDEIFNYEITKSLFINIELNLDLILNEFENLNEIIKIDKKQKIIIDYGGPNIGKPLHVGHLRSLNIG
;
A
#
# COMPACT_ATOMS: atom_id res chain seq x y z
N MET A 1 3.62 6.88 6.81
CA MET A 1 4.04 6.10 5.64
C MET A 1 3.54 6.79 4.37
N ASN A 2 4.41 7.60 3.77
CA ASN A 2 4.03 8.45 2.62
C ASN A 2 4.19 7.72 1.27
N ILE A 3 5.06 6.71 1.18
CA ILE A 3 5.38 5.97 -0.05
C ILE A 3 4.12 5.47 -0.75
N LEU A 4 3.29 4.65 -0.09
CA LEU A 4 2.08 4.10 -0.71
C LEU A 4 1.06 5.17 -1.10
N ASN A 5 0.95 6.24 -0.31
CA ASN A 5 0.05 7.35 -0.65
C ASN A 5 0.53 8.13 -1.88
N ASN A 6 1.83 8.35 -2.00
CA ASN A 6 2.43 9.03 -3.15
C ASN A 6 2.28 8.17 -4.40
N LEU A 7 2.65 6.89 -4.30
CA LEU A 7 2.48 5.92 -5.38
C LEU A 7 1.03 5.85 -5.87
N ASN A 8 0.07 5.77 -4.93
CA ASN A 8 -1.36 5.74 -5.28
C ASN A 8 -1.80 7.01 -6.01
N LYS A 9 -1.40 8.21 -5.52
CA LYS A 9 -1.72 9.49 -6.19
C LYS A 9 -1.13 9.56 -7.58
N ASP A 10 0.12 9.15 -7.71
CA ASP A 10 0.86 9.20 -8.95
C ASP A 10 0.24 8.30 -10.02
N LEU A 11 -0.07 7.07 -9.67
CA LEU A 11 -0.71 6.13 -10.58
C LEU A 11 -2.17 6.50 -10.87
N THR A 12 -2.91 7.04 -9.89
CA THR A 12 -4.26 7.58 -10.10
C THR A 12 -4.23 8.74 -11.10
N SER A 13 -3.19 9.55 -11.11
CA SER A 13 -3.05 10.64 -12.10
C SER A 13 -3.01 10.15 -13.54
N VAL A 14 -2.49 8.93 -13.77
CA VAL A 14 -2.49 8.29 -15.09
C VAL A 14 -3.91 7.92 -15.51
N LEU A 15 -4.70 7.31 -14.61
CA LEU A 15 -6.11 6.98 -14.90
C LEU A 15 -6.93 8.22 -15.25
N ASN A 16 -6.72 9.31 -14.52
CA ASN A 16 -7.44 10.57 -14.75
C ASN A 16 -7.18 11.16 -16.14
N LYS A 17 -5.99 10.98 -16.71
CA LYS A 17 -5.69 11.40 -18.10
C LYS A 17 -6.57 10.70 -19.13
N PHE A 18 -7.08 9.53 -18.82
CA PHE A 18 -7.98 8.75 -19.68
C PHE A 18 -9.46 8.88 -19.27
N ASN A 19 -9.80 9.91 -18.50
CA ASN A 19 -11.15 10.16 -17.98
C ASN A 19 -11.72 9.02 -17.12
N LEU A 20 -10.85 8.26 -16.48
CA LEU A 20 -11.21 7.25 -15.50
C LEU A 20 -11.16 7.88 -14.11
N SER A 21 -12.32 8.20 -13.55
CA SER A 21 -12.45 8.88 -12.26
C SER A 21 -12.43 7.91 -11.06
N GLU A 22 -11.63 6.87 -11.15
CA GLU A 22 -11.42 5.92 -10.05
C GLU A 22 -10.01 6.05 -9.48
N ASN A 23 -9.88 5.71 -8.18
CA ASN A 23 -8.57 5.62 -7.55
C ASN A 23 -7.91 4.27 -7.88
N ILE A 24 -6.60 4.25 -7.89
CA ILE A 24 -5.85 2.99 -7.97
C ILE A 24 -6.15 2.15 -6.72
N ASP A 25 -6.44 0.87 -6.95
CA ASP A 25 -6.68 -0.13 -5.90
C ASP A 25 -5.43 -1.02 -5.79
N LEU A 26 -4.51 -0.62 -4.90
CA LEU A 26 -3.31 -1.39 -4.58
C LEU A 26 -3.70 -2.57 -3.69
N LYS A 27 -3.70 -3.78 -4.23
CA LYS A 27 -3.93 -5.02 -3.48
C LYS A 27 -2.61 -5.71 -3.21
N ILE A 28 -2.50 -6.35 -2.06
CA ILE A 28 -1.37 -7.23 -1.77
C ILE A 28 -1.33 -8.32 -2.84
N SER A 29 -0.16 -8.54 -3.43
CA SER A 29 0.03 -9.55 -4.46
C SER A 29 -0.05 -10.96 -3.86
N ASN A 30 -0.59 -11.89 -4.64
CA ASN A 30 -0.48 -13.34 -4.34
C ASN A 30 0.72 -13.98 -5.05
N ILE A 31 1.47 -13.21 -5.82
CA ILE A 31 2.69 -13.65 -6.52
C ILE A 31 3.87 -13.29 -5.64
N GLU A 32 4.67 -14.27 -5.28
CA GLU A 32 5.75 -14.15 -4.29
C GLU A 32 6.82 -13.08 -4.64
N GLU A 33 7.01 -12.84 -5.93
CA GLU A 33 7.99 -11.88 -6.45
C GLU A 33 7.52 -10.41 -6.40
N PHE A 34 6.24 -10.14 -6.08
CA PHE A 34 5.66 -8.80 -6.11
C PHE A 34 4.88 -8.48 -4.84
N ASP A 35 5.03 -7.26 -4.34
CA ASP A 35 4.33 -6.77 -3.14
C ASP A 35 2.88 -6.41 -3.42
N PHE A 36 2.62 -5.75 -4.54
CA PHE A 36 1.30 -5.24 -4.89
C PHE A 36 0.86 -5.61 -6.30
N GLN A 37 -0.46 -5.70 -6.47
CA GLN A 37 -1.11 -5.88 -7.75
C GLN A 37 -2.22 -4.84 -7.96
N ILE A 38 -2.30 -4.28 -9.16
CA ILE A 38 -3.35 -3.34 -9.59
C ILE A 38 -4.20 -4.00 -10.65
N ASN A 39 -5.53 -3.96 -10.47
CA ASN A 39 -6.50 -4.60 -11.35
C ASN A 39 -7.37 -3.59 -12.13
N ASN A 40 -7.15 -2.30 -11.93
CA ASN A 40 -8.00 -1.24 -12.51
C ASN A 40 -8.14 -1.37 -14.03
N LEU A 41 -7.04 -1.62 -14.74
CA LEU A 41 -7.05 -1.67 -16.22
C LEU A 41 -7.87 -2.83 -16.78
N VAL A 42 -7.99 -3.94 -16.04
CA VAL A 42 -8.74 -5.13 -16.46
C VAL A 42 -10.20 -4.80 -16.74
N LYS A 43 -10.80 -3.89 -15.95
CA LYS A 43 -12.20 -3.49 -16.06
C LYS A 43 -12.49 -2.64 -17.31
N HIS A 44 -11.47 -1.97 -17.83
CA HIS A 44 -11.61 -0.96 -18.88
C HIS A 44 -11.12 -1.41 -20.27
N GLN A 45 -10.80 -2.69 -20.44
CA GLN A 45 -10.24 -3.26 -21.67
C GLN A 45 -11.02 -2.90 -22.96
N GLN A 46 -12.34 -2.71 -22.85
CA GLN A 46 -13.19 -2.47 -24.01
C GLN A 46 -13.36 -0.98 -24.38
N HIS A 47 -12.96 -0.07 -23.48
CA HIS A 47 -13.30 1.34 -23.60
C HIS A 47 -12.10 2.27 -23.78
N ILE A 48 -10.89 1.75 -23.74
CA ILE A 48 -9.66 2.55 -23.74
C ILE A 48 -8.68 2.02 -24.77
N ASN A 49 -7.87 2.92 -25.34
CA ASN A 49 -6.71 2.51 -26.11
C ASN A 49 -5.67 1.87 -25.19
N ILE A 50 -5.71 0.54 -25.11
CA ILE A 50 -4.89 -0.28 -24.20
C ILE A 50 -3.40 0.00 -24.38
N ASN A 51 -2.94 0.18 -25.63
CA ASN A 51 -1.53 0.40 -25.89
C ASN A 51 -1.05 1.74 -25.36
N GLU A 52 -1.88 2.75 -25.42
CA GLU A 52 -1.56 4.09 -24.97
C GLU A 52 -1.55 4.19 -23.44
N ILE A 53 -2.58 3.66 -22.78
CA ILE A 53 -2.62 3.64 -21.31
C ILE A 53 -1.49 2.78 -20.73
N LYS A 54 -1.20 1.64 -21.32
CA LYS A 54 -0.08 0.79 -20.93
C LYS A 54 1.24 1.55 -21.00
N LYS A 55 1.50 2.25 -22.11
CA LYS A 55 2.70 3.08 -22.26
C LYS A 55 2.81 4.16 -21.20
N GLN A 56 1.71 4.82 -20.85
CA GLN A 56 1.70 5.85 -19.80
C GLN A 56 1.97 5.25 -18.41
N PHE A 57 1.46 4.05 -18.12
CA PHE A 57 1.80 3.33 -16.89
C PHE A 57 3.26 2.91 -16.87
N GLU A 58 3.79 2.35 -17.95
CA GLU A 58 5.21 1.95 -18.08
C GLU A 58 6.13 3.16 -17.86
N GLU A 59 5.82 4.29 -18.49
CA GLU A 59 6.58 5.54 -18.31
C GLU A 59 6.54 6.03 -16.86
N LYS A 60 5.36 5.98 -16.21
CA LYS A 60 5.21 6.41 -14.82
C LYS A 60 5.92 5.47 -13.85
N LEU A 61 5.75 4.17 -14.01
CA LEU A 61 6.36 3.14 -13.17
C LEU A 61 7.89 3.15 -13.28
N SER A 62 8.43 3.31 -14.48
CA SER A 62 9.89 3.37 -14.72
C SER A 62 10.56 4.61 -14.13
N ASN A 63 9.81 5.68 -13.90
CA ASN A 63 10.33 6.93 -13.33
C ASN A 63 9.98 7.09 -11.83
N CYS A 64 9.53 6.02 -11.20
CA CYS A 64 9.12 6.03 -9.80
C CYS A 64 10.22 5.37 -8.94
N ASP A 65 10.90 6.15 -8.11
CA ASP A 65 12.01 5.66 -7.27
C ASP A 65 11.54 4.64 -6.23
N GLU A 66 10.27 4.68 -5.85
CA GLU A 66 9.65 3.75 -4.90
C GLU A 66 9.48 2.34 -5.46
N ILE A 67 9.62 2.15 -6.78
CA ILE A 67 9.44 0.87 -7.47
C ILE A 67 10.80 0.29 -7.83
N PHE A 68 11.06 -0.93 -7.36
CA PHE A 68 12.24 -1.69 -7.74
C PHE A 68 12.03 -2.41 -9.06
N ASN A 69 10.87 -3.05 -9.21
CA ASN A 69 10.52 -3.81 -10.40
C ASN A 69 9.00 -3.78 -10.64
N TYR A 70 8.59 -3.96 -11.89
CA TYR A 70 7.17 -4.09 -12.23
C TYR A 70 6.96 -4.97 -13.46
N GLU A 71 5.77 -5.54 -13.57
CA GLU A 71 5.31 -6.28 -14.72
C GLU A 71 3.89 -5.86 -15.10
N ILE A 72 3.66 -5.57 -16.38
CA ILE A 72 2.31 -5.39 -16.92
C ILE A 72 1.96 -6.60 -17.77
N THR A 73 1.09 -7.45 -17.24
CA THR A 73 0.70 -8.70 -17.89
C THR A 73 -0.13 -8.47 -19.16
N LYS A 74 -0.25 -9.51 -19.98
CA LYS A 74 -1.15 -9.48 -21.17
C LYS A 74 -2.62 -9.24 -20.78
N SER A 75 -3.01 -9.67 -19.59
CA SER A 75 -4.36 -9.48 -19.03
C SER A 75 -4.52 -8.13 -18.32
N LEU A 76 -3.56 -7.23 -18.43
CA LEU A 76 -3.57 -5.87 -17.86
C LEU A 76 -3.56 -5.80 -16.33
N PHE A 77 -3.09 -6.85 -15.66
CA PHE A 77 -2.67 -6.74 -14.28
C PHE A 77 -1.33 -6.04 -14.21
N ILE A 78 -1.16 -5.12 -13.28
CA ILE A 78 0.12 -4.48 -13.01
C ILE A 78 0.61 -5.01 -11.68
N ASN A 79 1.72 -5.75 -11.70
CA ASN A 79 2.41 -6.26 -10.53
C ASN A 79 3.55 -5.32 -10.20
N ILE A 80 3.76 -5.02 -8.93
CA ILE A 80 4.74 -4.04 -8.44
C ILE A 80 5.53 -4.64 -7.31
N GLU A 81 6.86 -4.55 -7.40
CA GLU A 81 7.82 -4.81 -6.35
C GLU A 81 8.37 -3.46 -5.86
N LEU A 82 8.31 -3.21 -4.56
CA LEU A 82 8.76 -1.96 -3.97
C LEU A 82 10.28 -1.95 -3.75
N ASN A 83 10.84 -0.75 -3.76
CA ASN A 83 12.23 -0.54 -3.41
C ASN A 83 12.40 -0.65 -1.88
N LEU A 84 12.95 -1.78 -1.43
CA LEU A 84 13.11 -2.09 -0.01
C LEU A 84 14.01 -1.09 0.72
N ASP A 85 15.06 -0.58 0.05
CA ASP A 85 15.97 0.37 0.67
C ASP A 85 15.27 1.68 1.03
N LEU A 86 14.35 2.16 0.18
CA LEU A 86 13.55 3.35 0.48
C LEU A 86 12.57 3.10 1.63
N ILE A 87 11.98 1.90 1.69
CA ILE A 87 11.09 1.52 2.80
C ILE A 87 11.86 1.51 4.11
N LEU A 88 13.04 0.88 4.14
CA LEU A 88 13.89 0.82 5.34
C LEU A 88 14.32 2.21 5.79
N ASN A 89 14.72 3.09 4.87
CA ASN A 89 15.05 4.47 5.18
C ASN A 89 13.86 5.25 5.80
N GLU A 90 12.64 5.03 5.32
CA GLU A 90 11.44 5.61 5.95
C GLU A 90 11.23 5.09 7.37
N PHE A 91 11.49 3.81 7.62
CA PHE A 91 11.39 3.22 8.97
C PHE A 91 12.43 3.80 9.93
N GLU A 92 13.66 4.00 9.50
CA GLU A 92 14.73 4.59 10.32
C GLU A 92 14.37 6.04 10.73
N ASN A 93 13.70 6.77 9.85
CA ASN A 93 13.29 8.16 10.08
C ASN A 93 11.89 8.29 10.72
N LEU A 94 11.23 7.20 11.11
CA LEU A 94 9.87 7.23 11.67
C LEU A 94 9.76 8.10 12.94
N ASN A 95 10.78 8.12 13.77
CA ASN A 95 10.83 8.95 14.98
C ASN A 95 10.86 10.46 14.67
N GLU A 96 11.36 10.85 13.51
CA GLU A 96 11.37 12.24 13.06
C GLU A 96 10.03 12.65 12.40
N ILE A 97 9.31 11.68 11.83
CA ILE A 97 8.03 11.92 11.14
C ILE A 97 6.88 12.11 12.13
N ILE A 98 6.94 11.47 13.30
CA ILE A 98 5.93 11.60 14.35
C ILE A 98 6.21 12.88 15.16
N LYS A 99 5.89 14.03 14.58
CA LYS A 99 5.85 15.30 15.31
C LYS A 99 4.50 15.41 16.01
N ILE A 100 4.51 15.29 17.34
CA ILE A 100 3.33 15.55 18.16
C ILE A 100 3.29 17.04 18.47
N ASP A 101 2.44 17.78 17.80
CA ASP A 101 2.29 19.24 17.97
C ASP A 101 1.76 19.63 19.36
N LYS A 102 1.04 18.73 20.00
CA LYS A 102 0.54 18.92 21.38
C LYS A 102 0.82 17.69 22.22
N LYS A 103 1.52 17.89 23.32
CA LYS A 103 1.70 16.82 24.32
C LYS A 103 0.34 16.46 24.91
N GLN A 104 -0.08 15.22 24.70
CA GLN A 104 -1.29 14.64 25.29
C GLN A 104 -0.89 13.60 26.32
N LYS A 105 -1.61 13.58 27.43
CA LYS A 105 -1.47 12.49 28.40
C LYS A 105 -2.46 11.40 28.01
N ILE A 106 -1.93 10.28 27.54
CA ILE A 106 -2.73 9.13 27.11
C ILE A 106 -2.56 8.03 28.14
N ILE A 107 -3.66 7.47 28.59
CA ILE A 107 -3.69 6.28 29.44
C ILE A 107 -4.19 5.14 28.56
N ILE A 108 -3.40 4.08 28.46
CA ILE A 108 -3.77 2.88 27.71
C ILE A 108 -4.02 1.77 28.74
N ASP A 109 -5.23 1.22 28.73
CA ASP A 109 -5.62 0.06 29.54
C ASP A 109 -5.89 -1.12 28.59
N TYR A 110 -5.21 -2.23 28.81
CA TYR A 110 -5.33 -3.42 27.99
C TYR A 110 -5.13 -4.71 28.81
N GLY A 111 -5.63 -5.82 28.27
CA GLY A 111 -5.36 -7.14 28.84
C GLY A 111 -6.05 -7.38 30.18
N GLY A 112 -7.19 -6.73 30.46
CA GLY A 112 -7.96 -6.91 31.67
C GLY A 112 -8.61 -8.31 31.80
N PRO A 113 -7.95 -9.32 32.38
CA PRO A 113 -8.57 -10.62 32.60
C PRO A 113 -9.66 -10.52 33.69
N ASN A 114 -10.71 -11.32 33.53
CA ASN A 114 -11.74 -11.42 34.55
C ASN A 114 -11.18 -12.12 35.78
N ILE A 115 -11.11 -11.42 36.93
CA ILE A 115 -10.52 -11.90 38.19
C ILE A 115 -11.20 -13.18 38.71
N GLY A 116 -12.44 -13.44 38.34
CA GLY A 116 -13.20 -14.61 38.77
C GLY A 116 -12.96 -15.90 37.98
N LYS A 117 -12.07 -15.92 37.01
CA LYS A 117 -11.84 -17.08 36.13
C LYS A 117 -10.36 -17.31 35.85
N PRO A 118 -9.92 -18.60 35.73
CA PRO A 118 -8.55 -18.89 35.35
C PRO A 118 -8.26 -18.35 33.93
N LEU A 119 -7.02 -17.91 33.72
CA LEU A 119 -6.55 -17.49 32.41
C LEU A 119 -6.61 -18.63 31.41
N HIS A 120 -7.03 -18.34 30.19
CA HIS A 120 -7.06 -19.29 29.09
C HIS A 120 -6.54 -18.64 27.79
N VAL A 121 -6.37 -19.42 26.75
CA VAL A 121 -5.78 -19.00 25.46
C VAL A 121 -6.46 -17.74 24.85
N GLY A 122 -7.76 -17.52 25.11
CA GLY A 122 -8.46 -16.32 24.66
C GLY A 122 -7.94 -15.01 25.24
N HIS A 123 -7.27 -15.03 26.40
CA HIS A 123 -6.66 -13.84 27.01
C HIS A 123 -5.29 -13.49 26.39
N LEU A 124 -4.60 -14.49 25.78
CA LEU A 124 -3.30 -14.25 25.15
C LEU A 124 -3.37 -13.23 24.03
N ARG A 125 -4.46 -13.20 23.28
CA ARG A 125 -4.63 -12.25 22.18
C ARG A 125 -4.66 -10.80 22.70
N SER A 126 -5.47 -10.51 23.69
CA SER A 126 -5.57 -9.15 24.26
C SER A 126 -4.30 -8.71 24.97
N LEU A 127 -3.60 -9.63 25.62
CA LEU A 127 -2.31 -9.36 26.27
C LEU A 127 -1.17 -9.11 25.28
N ASN A 128 -1.14 -9.85 24.17
CA ASN A 128 -0.08 -9.72 23.16
C ASN A 128 -0.27 -8.54 22.20
N ILE A 129 -1.51 -8.07 22.02
CA ILE A 129 -1.78 -6.89 21.17
C ILE A 129 -1.56 -5.60 21.93
N GLY A 130 -1.83 -5.55 23.21
CA GLY A 130 -1.58 -4.38 24.08
C GLY A 130 -0.14 -4.23 24.44
#